data_1d655e5a63a64c7cccd0470e42b16400
#
_entry.id   1d655e5a63a64c7cccd0470e42b16400
#
_cell.length_a   1.000
_cell.length_b   1.000
_cell.length_c   1.000
_cell.angle_alpha   90.00
_cell.angle_beta   90.00
_cell.angle_gamma   90.00
#
_symmetry.space_group_name_H-M   'P 1'
#
loop_
_entity.id
_entity.type
_entity.pdbx_description
1 polymer ?
#
loop_
_entity_poly.entity_id
_entity_poly.type
_entity_poly.pdbx_seq_one_letter_code
_entity_poly.pdbx_strand_id
1 'polypeptide(L)'
;MKYFGATDKGKIRKTNQDSYVIVTSSANEVLAIVCDGIGGGQAGDVASSIAVGHFSEVFSNNQGFIDAKDAKAWLKKEISVANMKILTLGNEQSNLKGMGTTLTGVLLSNSGTFVINIGDSRTYSFSKKAKRLDQLTMDHNLANDMLMHGEITKEEAKNFPKKNVLTNALGVWETVRMDIDTHSEEIDGFLICSDGLHGYVPKEEIENILFDTSMEPSRKVKR
;
A
#
# COMPACT_ATOMS: atom_id res chain seq x y z
N MET A 1 2.13 -8.16 -19.24
CA MET A 1 1.40 -7.49 -18.15
C MET A 1 1.34 -6.00 -18.46
N LYS A 2 0.23 -5.30 -18.12
CA LYS A 2 0.13 -3.83 -18.23
C LYS A 2 -0.05 -3.27 -16.82
N TYR A 3 0.68 -2.20 -16.48
CA TYR A 3 0.58 -1.52 -15.20
C TYR A 3 0.70 0.00 -15.40
N PHE A 4 -0.03 0.75 -14.59
CA PHE A 4 -0.07 2.21 -14.62
C PHE A 4 -0.28 2.73 -13.21
N GLY A 5 0.34 3.86 -12.90
CA GLY A 5 0.17 4.57 -11.64
C GLY A 5 -0.04 6.05 -11.88
N ALA A 6 -0.74 6.70 -10.96
CA ALA A 6 -0.88 8.15 -10.90
C ALA A 6 -1.00 8.58 -9.45
N THR A 7 -0.59 9.80 -9.17
CA THR A 7 -0.81 10.46 -7.89
C THR A 7 -1.18 11.91 -8.13
N ASP A 8 -2.05 12.45 -7.31
CA ASP A 8 -2.50 13.85 -7.38
C ASP A 8 -2.76 14.38 -5.97
N LYS A 9 -2.37 15.61 -5.70
CA LYS A 9 -2.56 16.24 -4.38
C LYS A 9 -4.02 16.56 -4.05
N GLY A 10 -4.91 16.47 -5.04
CA GLY A 10 -6.29 16.92 -4.94
C GLY A 10 -6.41 18.44 -4.86
N LYS A 11 -7.65 18.90 -4.59
CA LYS A 11 -8.01 20.34 -4.62
C LYS A 11 -7.73 21.06 -3.30
N ILE A 12 -7.59 20.35 -2.19
CA ILE A 12 -7.58 20.95 -0.83
C ILE A 12 -6.16 20.94 -0.24
N ARG A 13 -5.38 19.90 -0.46
CA ARG A 13 -4.05 19.76 0.12
C ARG A 13 -3.04 20.71 -0.53
N LYS A 14 -2.09 21.23 0.27
CA LYS A 14 -0.99 22.06 -0.23
C LYS A 14 0.10 21.23 -0.88
N THR A 15 0.40 20.09 -0.31
CA THR A 15 1.41 19.11 -0.75
C THR A 15 0.76 17.75 -0.99
N ASN A 16 1.34 16.96 -1.88
CA ASN A 16 1.02 15.56 -2.04
C ASN A 16 1.99 14.75 -1.19
N GLN A 17 1.47 13.96 -0.27
CA GLN A 17 2.27 13.10 0.61
C GLN A 17 2.24 11.63 0.17
N ASP A 18 1.47 11.31 -0.87
CA ASP A 18 1.41 9.99 -1.47
C ASP A 18 2.56 9.78 -2.45
N SER A 19 3.18 8.62 -2.38
CA SER A 19 4.18 8.17 -3.34
C SER A 19 3.86 6.75 -3.80
N TYR A 20 4.27 6.41 -5.03
CA TYR A 20 4.16 5.05 -5.53
C TYR A 20 5.37 4.65 -6.34
N VAL A 21 5.59 3.36 -6.47
CA VAL A 21 6.58 2.78 -7.36
C VAL A 21 6.02 1.52 -8.02
N ILE A 22 6.32 1.36 -9.30
CA ILE A 22 6.16 0.12 -10.04
C ILE A 22 7.52 -0.17 -10.65
N VAL A 23 8.18 -1.21 -10.18
CA VAL A 23 9.55 -1.55 -10.57
C VAL A 23 9.64 -3.00 -11.00
N THR A 24 10.42 -3.25 -12.05
CA THR A 24 10.70 -4.58 -12.57
C THR A 24 12.12 -4.97 -12.19
N SER A 25 12.29 -6.17 -11.63
CA SER A 25 13.59 -6.69 -11.25
C SER A 25 14.38 -7.22 -12.45
N SER A 26 15.67 -7.52 -12.24
CA SER A 26 16.51 -8.20 -13.25
C SER A 26 15.97 -9.59 -13.63
N ALA A 27 15.14 -10.20 -12.79
CA ALA A 27 14.47 -11.47 -13.06
C ALA A 27 13.11 -11.32 -13.76
N ASN A 28 12.73 -10.11 -14.23
CA ASN A 28 11.43 -9.78 -14.81
C ASN A 28 10.24 -9.97 -13.85
N GLU A 29 10.48 -9.91 -12.56
CA GLU A 29 9.43 -9.88 -11.53
C GLU A 29 9.02 -8.43 -11.28
N VAL A 30 7.79 -8.20 -10.78
CA VAL A 30 7.22 -6.85 -10.63
C VAL A 30 6.84 -6.60 -9.19
N LEU A 31 7.28 -5.47 -8.64
CA LEU A 31 6.85 -4.94 -7.36
C LEU A 31 6.10 -3.63 -7.59
N ALA A 32 4.88 -3.55 -7.11
CA ALA A 32 4.05 -2.35 -7.14
C ALA A 32 3.64 -1.97 -5.72
N ILE A 33 3.98 -0.74 -5.29
CA ILE A 33 3.74 -0.24 -3.93
C ILE A 33 3.13 1.15 -4.00
N VAL A 34 2.20 1.41 -3.09
CA VAL A 34 1.66 2.73 -2.75
C VAL A 34 1.98 3.02 -1.28
N CYS A 35 2.43 4.23 -1.01
CA CYS A 35 2.78 4.76 0.30
C CYS A 35 2.06 6.08 0.52
N ASP A 36 1.24 6.18 1.57
CA ASP A 36 0.58 7.41 2.03
C ASP A 36 1.36 7.97 3.21
N GLY A 37 1.94 9.15 3.02
CA GLY A 37 2.80 9.77 4.01
C GLY A 37 2.03 10.47 5.11
N ILE A 38 2.38 10.18 6.36
CA ILE A 38 1.81 10.79 7.55
C ILE A 38 2.82 11.69 8.26
N GLY A 39 2.34 12.83 8.75
CA GLY A 39 3.16 13.79 9.48
C GLY A 39 2.76 15.24 9.17
N GLY A 40 3.19 16.16 10.04
CA GLY A 40 2.95 17.60 9.83
C GLY A 40 3.87 18.21 8.77
N GLY A 41 3.36 19.18 8.02
CA GLY A 41 4.16 19.89 7.01
C GLY A 41 4.59 19.02 5.83
N GLN A 42 5.89 18.89 5.62
CA GLN A 42 6.51 18.07 4.55
C GLN A 42 6.98 16.69 5.05
N ALA A 43 6.74 16.36 6.31
CA ALA A 43 7.31 15.14 6.91
C ALA A 43 6.76 13.85 6.27
N GLY A 44 5.49 13.84 5.88
CA GLY A 44 4.87 12.68 5.24
C GLY A 44 5.39 12.41 3.82
N ASP A 45 5.63 13.46 3.00
CA ASP A 45 6.16 13.28 1.65
C ASP A 45 7.60 12.75 1.66
N VAL A 46 8.40 13.17 2.64
CA VAL A 46 9.75 12.63 2.86
C VAL A 46 9.69 11.14 3.22
N ALA A 47 8.80 10.75 4.15
CA ALA A 47 8.68 9.36 4.58
C ALA A 47 8.24 8.44 3.44
N SER A 48 7.18 8.80 2.69
CA SER A 48 6.70 8.02 1.56
C SER A 48 7.73 7.92 0.43
N SER A 49 8.46 9.02 0.16
CA SER A 49 9.53 9.05 -0.84
C SER A 49 10.71 8.15 -0.46
N ILE A 50 11.11 8.11 0.82
CA ILE A 50 12.15 7.21 1.32
C ILE A 50 11.73 5.75 1.11
N ALA A 51 10.48 5.39 1.44
CA ALA A 51 9.98 4.04 1.28
C ALA A 51 10.02 3.60 -0.20
N VAL A 52 9.40 4.36 -1.10
CA VAL A 52 9.38 4.00 -2.53
C VAL A 52 10.76 4.02 -3.18
N GLY A 53 11.62 4.96 -2.79
CA GLY A 53 13.00 5.04 -3.26
C GLY A 53 13.82 3.81 -2.87
N HIS A 54 13.70 3.38 -1.60
CA HIS A 54 14.36 2.17 -1.10
C HIS A 54 13.94 0.94 -1.91
N PHE A 55 12.64 0.69 -2.05
CA PHE A 55 12.16 -0.47 -2.78
C PHE A 55 12.50 -0.43 -4.27
N SER A 56 12.47 0.76 -4.89
CA SER A 56 12.90 0.94 -6.27
C SER A 56 14.36 0.51 -6.47
N GLU A 57 15.25 0.95 -5.59
CA GLU A 57 16.67 0.66 -5.64
C GLU A 57 16.95 -0.84 -5.42
N VAL A 58 16.44 -1.40 -4.31
CA VAL A 58 16.81 -2.78 -3.94
C VAL A 58 16.14 -3.83 -4.82
N PHE A 59 14.93 -3.55 -5.32
CA PHE A 59 14.21 -4.51 -6.15
C PHE A 59 14.68 -4.50 -7.61
N SER A 60 15.08 -3.37 -8.18
CA SER A 60 15.58 -3.31 -9.56
C SER A 60 16.79 -4.23 -9.77
N ASN A 61 17.62 -4.42 -8.74
CA ASN A 61 18.80 -5.27 -8.76
C ASN A 61 18.53 -6.72 -8.30
N ASN A 62 17.29 -7.05 -7.91
CA ASN A 62 16.95 -8.39 -7.43
C ASN A 62 17.03 -9.42 -8.58
N GLN A 63 17.66 -10.56 -8.31
CA GLN A 63 17.89 -11.64 -9.28
C GLN A 63 16.77 -12.70 -9.28
N GLY A 64 15.66 -12.44 -8.59
CA GLY A 64 14.56 -13.37 -8.40
C GLY A 64 14.62 -14.08 -7.05
N PHE A 65 13.60 -14.85 -6.76
CA PHE A 65 13.43 -15.58 -5.51
C PHE A 65 13.47 -17.09 -5.76
N ILE A 66 14.12 -17.82 -4.85
CA ILE A 66 14.23 -19.28 -4.92
C ILE A 66 12.85 -19.92 -4.72
N ASP A 67 12.10 -19.43 -3.73
CA ASP A 67 10.77 -19.92 -3.36
C ASP A 67 9.96 -18.82 -2.63
N ALA A 68 8.73 -19.15 -2.25
CA ALA A 68 7.84 -18.26 -1.53
C ALA A 68 8.36 -17.83 -0.15
N LYS A 69 9.15 -18.69 0.52
CA LYS A 69 9.74 -18.38 1.82
C LYS A 69 10.85 -17.36 1.67
N ASP A 70 11.67 -17.49 0.65
CA ASP A 70 12.75 -16.56 0.31
C ASP A 70 12.15 -15.18 -0.04
N ALA A 71 11.13 -15.12 -0.87
CA ALA A 71 10.41 -13.88 -1.21
C ALA A 71 9.85 -13.17 0.03
N LYS A 72 9.18 -13.93 0.91
CA LYS A 72 8.64 -13.36 2.16
C LYS A 72 9.75 -12.90 3.12
N ALA A 73 10.85 -13.61 3.20
CA ALA A 73 11.99 -13.22 4.03
C ALA A 73 12.63 -11.93 3.52
N TRP A 74 12.80 -11.81 2.21
CA TRP A 74 13.29 -10.59 1.57
C TRP A 74 12.36 -9.40 1.84
N LEU A 75 11.05 -9.56 1.62
CA LEU A 75 10.06 -8.51 1.91
C LEU A 75 10.16 -8.03 3.36
N LYS A 76 10.17 -8.94 4.33
CA LYS A 76 10.30 -8.60 5.76
C LYS A 76 11.58 -7.83 6.07
N LYS A 77 12.69 -8.26 5.49
CA LYS A 77 13.99 -7.60 5.66
C LYS A 77 13.96 -6.18 5.10
N GLU A 78 13.51 -6.01 3.86
CA GLU A 78 13.55 -4.70 3.20
C GLU A 78 12.51 -3.71 3.80
N ILE A 79 11.36 -4.21 4.27
CA ILE A 79 10.40 -3.40 5.06
C ILE A 79 11.06 -2.92 6.36
N SER A 80 11.77 -3.80 7.09
CA SER A 80 12.46 -3.40 8.32
C SER A 80 13.55 -2.35 8.05
N VAL A 81 14.30 -2.50 6.96
CA VAL A 81 15.32 -1.52 6.56
C VAL A 81 14.68 -0.17 6.22
N ALA A 82 13.61 -0.16 5.44
CA ALA A 82 12.88 1.07 5.11
C ALA A 82 12.31 1.74 6.37
N ASN A 83 11.72 0.96 7.29
CA ASN A 83 11.23 1.44 8.57
C ASN A 83 12.32 2.15 9.36
N MET A 84 13.48 1.53 9.51
CA MET A 84 14.60 2.11 10.26
C MET A 84 15.20 3.35 9.59
N LYS A 85 15.26 3.40 8.26
CA LYS A 85 15.70 4.61 7.52
C LYS A 85 14.80 5.80 7.84
N ILE A 86 13.48 5.61 7.80
CA ILE A 86 12.49 6.66 8.08
C ILE A 86 12.57 7.08 9.55
N LEU A 87 12.55 6.12 10.48
CA LEU A 87 12.59 6.38 11.93
C LEU A 87 13.86 7.13 12.33
N THR A 88 15.02 6.71 11.85
CA THR A 88 16.32 7.34 12.16
C THR A 88 16.33 8.78 11.68
N LEU A 89 15.96 9.04 10.44
CA LEU A 89 15.93 10.40 9.89
C LEU A 89 14.93 11.30 10.64
N GLY A 90 13.75 10.77 10.99
CA GLY A 90 12.76 11.49 11.79
C GLY A 90 13.22 11.83 13.20
N ASN A 91 14.10 11.01 13.79
CA ASN A 91 14.72 11.30 15.11
C ASN A 91 15.88 12.29 15.01
N GLU A 92 16.63 12.31 13.91
CA GLU A 92 17.76 13.20 13.69
C GLU A 92 17.34 14.64 13.33
N GLN A 93 16.19 14.81 12.68
CA GLN A 93 15.72 16.09 12.17
C GLN A 93 14.40 16.52 12.83
N SER A 94 14.46 17.59 13.62
CA SER A 94 13.30 18.06 14.41
C SER A 94 12.07 18.44 13.57
N ASN A 95 12.27 18.93 12.34
CA ASN A 95 11.20 19.25 11.38
C ASN A 95 10.55 18.01 10.74
N LEU A 96 11.16 16.83 10.88
CA LEU A 96 10.66 15.55 10.41
C LEU A 96 10.20 14.61 11.53
N LYS A 97 10.21 15.10 12.76
CA LYS A 97 9.85 14.31 13.94
C LYS A 97 8.45 13.72 13.83
N GLY A 98 8.35 12.41 14.02
CA GLY A 98 7.09 11.68 13.93
C GLY A 98 6.58 11.47 12.49
N MET A 99 7.44 11.65 11.49
CA MET A 99 7.09 11.26 10.12
C MET A 99 6.91 9.75 10.02
N GLY A 100 6.01 9.36 9.13
CA GLY A 100 5.77 7.96 8.82
C GLY A 100 5.07 7.82 7.49
N THR A 101 4.80 6.58 7.09
CA THR A 101 4.05 6.30 5.88
C THR A 101 3.38 4.94 5.95
N THR A 102 2.24 4.77 5.29
CA THR A 102 1.70 3.45 4.98
C THR A 102 2.58 2.75 3.95
N LEU A 103 2.37 1.46 3.76
CA LEU A 103 2.90 0.71 2.63
C LEU A 103 1.91 -0.40 2.27
N THR A 104 1.34 -0.34 1.09
CA THR A 104 0.52 -1.44 0.56
C THR A 104 0.95 -1.78 -0.85
N GLY A 105 0.82 -3.03 -1.27
CA GLY A 105 1.26 -3.39 -2.60
C GLY A 105 1.26 -4.87 -2.91
N VAL A 106 1.80 -5.20 -4.08
CA VAL A 106 1.95 -6.57 -4.57
C VAL A 106 3.34 -6.82 -5.10
N LEU A 107 3.87 -7.99 -4.78
CA LEU A 107 5.02 -8.59 -5.45
C LEU A 107 4.52 -9.73 -6.34
N LEU A 108 4.73 -9.60 -7.65
CA LEU A 108 4.45 -10.61 -8.65
C LEU A 108 5.76 -11.26 -9.05
N SER A 109 5.99 -12.48 -8.59
CA SER A 109 7.22 -13.22 -8.81
C SER A 109 6.97 -14.62 -9.36
N ASN A 110 8.04 -15.26 -9.85
CA ASN A 110 7.98 -16.65 -10.28
C ASN A 110 7.69 -17.60 -9.10
N SER A 111 8.00 -17.18 -7.88
CA SER A 111 7.76 -17.95 -6.64
C SER A 111 6.35 -17.73 -6.04
N GLY A 112 5.54 -16.87 -6.65
CA GLY A 112 4.16 -16.58 -6.24
C GLY A 112 3.81 -15.10 -6.27
N THR A 113 2.56 -14.83 -5.93
CA THR A 113 2.03 -13.47 -5.76
C THR A 113 1.87 -13.18 -4.27
N PHE A 114 2.45 -12.07 -3.81
CA PHE A 114 2.41 -11.66 -2.41
C PHE A 114 1.75 -10.29 -2.29
N VAL A 115 0.78 -10.20 -1.39
CA VAL A 115 0.12 -8.95 -1.00
C VAL A 115 0.74 -8.47 0.29
N ILE A 116 1.08 -7.20 0.36
CA ILE A 116 1.78 -6.57 1.48
C ILE A 116 0.89 -5.48 2.04
N ASN A 117 0.80 -5.36 3.37
CA ASN A 117 0.09 -4.25 3.99
C ASN A 117 0.72 -3.78 5.31
N ILE A 118 0.84 -2.45 5.44
CA ILE A 118 1.19 -1.70 6.63
C ILE A 118 0.41 -0.40 6.56
N GLY A 119 -0.57 -0.21 7.44
CA GLY A 119 -1.42 0.98 7.44
C GLY A 119 -2.80 0.73 6.88
N ASP A 120 -3.46 1.78 6.41
CA ASP A 120 -4.85 1.81 5.94
C ASP A 120 -5.00 2.12 4.44
N SER A 121 -3.89 2.20 3.71
CA SER A 121 -3.90 2.08 2.24
C SER A 121 -4.27 0.67 1.85
N ARG A 122 -4.87 0.47 0.68
CA ARG A 122 -5.51 -0.80 0.35
C ARG A 122 -5.04 -1.40 -0.96
N THR A 123 -4.95 -2.73 -0.97
CA THR A 123 -4.80 -3.55 -2.18
C THR A 123 -6.05 -4.38 -2.40
N TYR A 124 -6.58 -4.31 -3.63
CA TYR A 124 -7.73 -5.08 -4.10
C TYR A 124 -7.30 -6.00 -5.24
N SER A 125 -7.92 -7.17 -5.33
CA SER A 125 -7.94 -7.96 -6.57
C SER A 125 -9.23 -7.69 -7.34
N PHE A 126 -9.18 -7.83 -8.68
CA PHE A 126 -10.39 -7.75 -9.48
C PHE A 126 -10.47 -8.86 -10.53
N SER A 127 -11.70 -9.33 -10.77
CA SER A 127 -12.03 -10.28 -11.82
C SER A 127 -13.09 -9.69 -12.74
N LYS A 128 -12.74 -9.50 -14.01
CA LYS A 128 -13.66 -8.98 -15.04
C LYS A 128 -14.78 -9.97 -15.34
N LYS A 129 -14.46 -11.28 -15.35
CA LYS A 129 -15.42 -12.35 -15.58
C LYS A 129 -16.48 -12.38 -14.47
N ALA A 130 -16.06 -12.30 -13.23
CA ALA A 130 -16.96 -12.29 -12.07
C ALA A 130 -17.54 -10.90 -11.77
N LYS A 131 -17.05 -9.84 -12.40
CA LYS A 131 -17.35 -8.43 -12.08
C LYS A 131 -17.21 -8.15 -10.57
N ARG A 132 -16.11 -8.60 -9.98
CA ARG A 132 -15.86 -8.55 -8.54
C ARG A 132 -14.56 -7.79 -8.26
N LEU A 133 -14.64 -6.89 -7.28
CA LEU A 133 -13.51 -6.18 -6.69
C LEU A 133 -13.46 -6.57 -5.21
N ASP A 134 -12.42 -7.28 -4.81
CA ASP A 134 -12.24 -7.79 -3.45
C ASP A 134 -11.08 -7.10 -2.76
N GLN A 135 -11.32 -6.54 -1.60
CA GLN A 135 -10.25 -6.01 -0.75
C GLN A 135 -9.46 -7.18 -0.15
N LEU A 136 -8.16 -7.20 -0.39
CA LEU A 136 -7.24 -8.24 0.10
C LEU A 136 -6.57 -7.86 1.41
N THR A 137 -6.43 -6.57 1.68
CA THR A 137 -5.76 -6.05 2.87
C THR A 137 -6.76 -5.67 3.96
N MET A 138 -6.33 -5.73 5.21
CA MET A 138 -7.07 -5.20 6.35
C MET A 138 -6.41 -3.91 6.82
N ASP A 139 -7.18 -2.84 6.96
CA ASP A 139 -6.63 -1.57 7.43
C ASP A 139 -6.13 -1.68 8.87
N HIS A 140 -4.92 -1.21 9.12
CA HIS A 140 -4.37 -1.10 10.47
C HIS A 140 -4.84 0.21 11.12
N ASN A 141 -6.07 0.20 11.58
CA ASN A 141 -6.68 1.34 12.27
C ASN A 141 -7.40 0.88 13.55
N LEU A 142 -7.70 1.85 14.41
CA LEU A 142 -8.27 1.57 15.74
C LEU A 142 -9.56 0.76 15.67
N ALA A 143 -10.45 1.04 14.71
CA ALA A 143 -11.72 0.32 14.61
C ALA A 143 -11.51 -1.16 14.25
N ASN A 144 -10.61 -1.45 13.30
CA ASN A 144 -10.31 -2.83 12.94
C ASN A 144 -9.56 -3.58 14.05
N ASP A 145 -8.64 -2.90 14.76
CA ASP A 145 -7.95 -3.52 15.89
C ASP A 145 -8.96 -3.90 16.99
N MET A 146 -9.89 -3.02 17.36
CA MET A 146 -10.96 -3.31 18.33
C MET A 146 -11.90 -4.44 17.84
N LEU A 147 -12.23 -4.46 16.54
CA LEU A 147 -13.02 -5.53 15.94
C LEU A 147 -12.30 -6.88 16.05
N MET A 148 -11.00 -6.92 15.76
CA MET A 148 -10.20 -8.15 15.84
C MET A 148 -10.07 -8.68 17.27
N HIS A 149 -10.03 -7.78 18.26
CA HIS A 149 -10.04 -8.16 19.68
C HIS A 149 -11.44 -8.48 20.20
N GLY A 150 -12.49 -8.36 19.38
CA GLY A 150 -13.87 -8.64 19.79
C GLY A 150 -14.47 -7.58 20.72
N GLU A 151 -13.86 -6.39 20.80
CA GLU A 151 -14.30 -5.28 21.63
C GLU A 151 -15.51 -4.56 21.03
N ILE A 152 -15.63 -4.58 19.70
CA ILE A 152 -16.75 -4.02 18.95
C ILE A 152 -17.21 -4.98 17.84
N THR A 153 -18.46 -4.85 17.42
CA THR A 153 -19.04 -5.59 16.29
C THR A 153 -18.66 -4.95 14.96
N LYS A 154 -18.86 -5.69 13.84
CA LYS A 154 -18.67 -5.16 12.50
C LYS A 154 -19.54 -3.92 12.21
N GLU A 155 -20.73 -3.86 12.79
CA GLU A 155 -21.64 -2.73 12.60
C GLU A 155 -21.15 -1.49 13.36
N GLU A 156 -20.68 -1.68 14.59
CA GLU A 156 -20.09 -0.59 15.39
C GLU A 156 -18.80 -0.08 14.76
N ALA A 157 -17.95 -0.95 14.20
CA ALA A 157 -16.73 -0.55 13.52
C ALA A 157 -16.96 0.40 12.34
N LYS A 158 -18.01 0.18 11.54
CA LYS A 158 -18.37 1.06 10.41
C LYS A 158 -18.66 2.50 10.84
N ASN A 159 -19.27 2.67 12.01
CA ASN A 159 -19.70 3.95 12.54
C ASN A 159 -18.80 4.46 13.66
N PHE A 160 -17.66 3.80 13.91
CA PHE A 160 -16.76 4.15 14.99
C PHE A 160 -16.16 5.55 14.79
N PRO A 161 -16.27 6.46 15.79
CA PRO A 161 -15.88 7.87 15.61
C PRO A 161 -14.40 8.08 15.28
N LYS A 162 -13.53 7.14 15.70
CA LYS A 162 -12.08 7.16 15.49
C LYS A 162 -11.61 6.06 14.53
N LYS A 163 -12.45 5.63 13.60
CA LYS A 163 -12.14 4.54 12.66
C LYS A 163 -10.91 4.80 11.80
N ASN A 164 -10.57 6.06 11.54
CA ASN A 164 -9.42 6.44 10.71
C ASN A 164 -8.14 6.71 11.52
N VAL A 165 -8.13 6.42 12.84
CA VAL A 165 -6.90 6.53 13.63
C VAL A 165 -5.98 5.37 13.28
N LEU A 166 -4.88 5.70 12.61
CA LEU A 166 -3.88 4.72 12.19
C LEU A 166 -3.16 4.13 13.41
N THR A 167 -3.03 2.82 13.45
CA THR A 167 -2.38 2.10 14.56
C THR A 167 -1.05 1.46 14.17
N ASN A 168 -0.69 1.52 12.88
CA ASN A 168 0.55 0.93 12.38
C ASN A 168 1.02 1.65 11.12
N ALA A 169 2.29 2.08 11.09
CA ALA A 169 2.92 2.76 9.97
C ALA A 169 4.43 2.59 10.00
N LEU A 170 5.10 2.71 8.86
CA LEU A 170 6.57 2.77 8.77
C LEU A 170 7.08 4.09 9.38
N GLY A 171 8.21 4.03 10.05
CA GLY A 171 8.94 5.18 10.58
C GLY A 171 8.45 5.71 11.92
N VAL A 172 7.40 5.13 12.51
CA VAL A 172 6.82 5.59 13.78
C VAL A 172 7.37 4.81 14.96
N TRP A 173 7.60 3.50 14.82
CA TRP A 173 8.12 2.62 15.85
C TRP A 173 9.32 1.81 15.34
N GLU A 174 10.17 1.32 16.25
CA GLU A 174 11.32 0.46 15.91
C GLU A 174 10.87 -0.83 15.21
N THR A 175 9.74 -1.39 15.63
CA THR A 175 9.14 -2.57 15.00
C THR A 175 7.77 -2.23 14.43
N VAL A 176 7.44 -2.82 13.30
CA VAL A 176 6.19 -2.61 12.58
C VAL A 176 5.51 -3.96 12.30
N ARG A 177 4.19 -4.02 12.46
CA ARG A 177 3.39 -5.18 12.02
C ARG A 177 3.37 -5.23 10.50
N MET A 178 3.70 -6.38 9.94
CA MET A 178 3.78 -6.61 8.50
C MET A 178 2.81 -7.72 8.11
N ASP A 179 1.75 -7.39 7.38
CA ASP A 179 0.90 -8.40 6.78
C ASP A 179 1.46 -8.73 5.39
N ILE A 180 1.85 -10.00 5.20
CA ILE A 180 2.41 -10.50 3.93
C ILE A 180 1.72 -11.82 3.60
N ASP A 181 0.72 -11.74 2.75
CA ASP A 181 -0.13 -12.85 2.37
C ASP A 181 0.18 -13.37 0.97
N THR A 182 0.02 -14.65 0.76
CA THR A 182 0.13 -15.26 -0.57
C THR A 182 -1.24 -15.26 -1.22
N HIS A 183 -1.31 -14.71 -2.43
CA HIS A 183 -2.54 -14.73 -3.24
C HIS A 183 -2.42 -15.78 -4.34
N SER A 184 -3.37 -16.71 -4.40
CA SER A 184 -3.35 -17.86 -5.31
C SER A 184 -4.56 -17.93 -6.26
N GLU A 185 -5.54 -17.03 -6.10
CA GLU A 185 -6.71 -17.02 -6.97
C GLU A 185 -6.35 -16.49 -8.37
N GLU A 186 -7.03 -17.02 -9.39
CA GLU A 186 -6.95 -16.49 -10.75
C GLU A 186 -7.74 -15.19 -10.84
N ILE A 187 -7.05 -14.11 -11.19
CA ILE A 187 -7.58 -12.76 -11.27
C ILE A 187 -7.10 -12.03 -12.52
N ASP A 188 -7.78 -10.96 -12.89
CA ASP A 188 -7.38 -10.11 -14.02
C ASP A 188 -6.34 -9.06 -13.63
N GLY A 189 -6.27 -8.69 -12.34
CA GLY A 189 -5.30 -7.73 -11.86
C GLY A 189 -5.54 -7.22 -10.45
N PHE A 190 -4.72 -6.22 -10.06
CA PHE A 190 -4.78 -5.55 -8.77
C PHE A 190 -5.08 -4.06 -8.93
N LEU A 191 -5.80 -3.49 -7.98
CA LEU A 191 -5.89 -2.06 -7.72
C LEU A 191 -5.24 -1.79 -6.36
N ILE A 192 -4.25 -0.89 -6.35
CA ILE A 192 -3.51 -0.50 -5.14
C ILE A 192 -3.73 1.00 -4.97
N CYS A 193 -4.17 1.45 -3.80
CA CYS A 193 -4.51 2.85 -3.58
C CYS A 193 -4.34 3.31 -2.13
N SER A 194 -4.10 4.60 -1.96
CA SER A 194 -4.23 5.30 -0.67
C SER A 194 -5.69 5.60 -0.31
N ASP A 195 -5.91 6.16 0.87
CA ASP A 195 -7.23 6.61 1.34
C ASP A 195 -7.82 7.72 0.48
N GLY A 196 -6.98 8.45 -0.25
CA GLY A 196 -7.39 9.45 -1.22
C GLY A 196 -8.32 8.92 -2.32
N LEU A 197 -8.29 7.61 -2.62
CA LEU A 197 -9.26 6.98 -3.50
C LEU A 197 -10.42 6.35 -2.71
N HIS A 198 -10.14 5.35 -1.90
CA HIS A 198 -11.20 4.54 -1.27
C HIS A 198 -11.98 5.27 -0.16
N GLY A 199 -11.45 6.38 0.35
CA GLY A 199 -12.13 7.22 1.34
C GLY A 199 -13.14 8.21 0.73
N TYR A 200 -13.03 8.49 -0.57
CA TYR A 200 -13.84 9.51 -1.25
C TYR A 200 -14.67 8.98 -2.41
N VAL A 201 -14.23 7.90 -3.07
CA VAL A 201 -14.92 7.33 -4.23
C VAL A 201 -15.68 6.07 -3.80
N PRO A 202 -17.00 5.99 -4.03
CA PRO A 202 -17.79 4.81 -3.75
C PRO A 202 -17.26 3.58 -4.50
N LYS A 203 -17.33 2.40 -3.87
CA LYS A 203 -16.85 1.15 -4.47
C LYS A 203 -17.48 0.87 -5.83
N GLU A 204 -18.78 1.13 -5.98
CA GLU A 204 -19.48 0.94 -7.24
C GLU A 204 -18.93 1.81 -8.38
N GLU A 205 -18.48 3.02 -8.08
CA GLU A 205 -17.87 3.90 -9.08
C GLU A 205 -16.48 3.39 -9.49
N ILE A 206 -15.68 2.92 -8.53
CA ILE A 206 -14.40 2.27 -8.82
C ILE A 206 -14.62 1.03 -9.70
N GLU A 207 -15.58 0.19 -9.38
CA GLU A 207 -15.94 -1.01 -10.16
C GLU A 207 -16.38 -0.64 -11.59
N ASN A 208 -17.21 0.37 -11.75
CA ASN A 208 -17.66 0.83 -13.06
C ASN A 208 -16.49 1.26 -13.96
N ILE A 209 -15.52 1.96 -13.41
CA ILE A 209 -14.31 2.36 -14.13
C ILE A 209 -13.41 1.15 -14.43
N LEU A 210 -13.18 0.28 -13.46
CA LEU A 210 -12.32 -0.90 -13.63
C LEU A 210 -12.87 -1.88 -14.67
N PHE A 211 -14.19 -2.09 -14.70
CA PHE A 211 -14.84 -3.05 -15.61
C PHE A 211 -15.23 -2.45 -16.95
N ASP A 212 -15.05 -1.16 -17.17
CA ASP A 212 -15.26 -0.54 -18.48
C ASP A 212 -14.21 -1.07 -19.49
N THR A 213 -14.65 -1.91 -20.42
CA THR A 213 -13.81 -2.53 -21.43
C THR A 213 -13.42 -1.58 -22.56
N SER A 214 -14.11 -0.45 -22.69
CA SER A 214 -13.80 0.59 -23.68
C SER A 214 -12.61 1.46 -23.28
N MET A 215 -12.20 1.40 -22.01
CA MET A 215 -11.19 2.26 -21.43
C MET A 215 -9.86 1.52 -21.20
N GLU A 216 -8.78 2.07 -21.75
CA GLU A 216 -7.42 1.58 -21.48
C GLU A 216 -7.02 1.80 -20.01
N PRO A 217 -6.21 0.91 -19.40
CA PRO A 217 -5.78 1.03 -18.01
C PRO A 217 -5.17 2.38 -17.64
N SER A 218 -4.37 2.96 -18.54
CA SER A 218 -3.76 4.29 -18.36
C SER A 218 -4.77 5.44 -18.22
N ARG A 219 -5.98 5.28 -18.76
CA ARG A 219 -7.07 6.25 -18.62
C ARG A 219 -7.86 6.03 -17.34
N LYS A 220 -8.03 4.75 -16.94
CA LYS A 220 -8.74 4.39 -15.70
C LYS A 220 -8.11 5.03 -14.46
N VAL A 221 -6.79 5.02 -14.41
CA VAL A 221 -6.02 5.57 -13.27
C VAL A 221 -6.09 7.12 -13.19
N LYS A 222 -6.47 7.79 -14.28
CA LYS A 222 -6.55 9.28 -14.35
C LYS A 222 -7.97 9.82 -14.17
N ARG A 223 -8.97 8.96 -14.03
CA ARG A 223 -10.37 9.32 -13.89
C ARG A 223 -10.81 9.29 -12.42
#